data_ae3d671b5aed979baf34a7315e6c592e
#
_entry.id   ae3d671b5aed979baf34a7315e6c592e
#
_cell.length_a   1.000
_cell.length_b   1.000
_cell.length_c   1.000
_cell.angle_alpha   90.00
_cell.angle_beta   90.00
_cell.angle_gamma   90.00
#
_symmetry.space_group_name_H-M   'P 1'
#
loop_
_entity.id
_entity.type
_entity.pdbx_description
1 polymer ?
#
loop_
_entity_poly.entity_id
_entity_poly.type
_entity_poly.pdbx_seq_one_letter_code
_entity_poly.pdbx_strand_id
1 'polypeptide(L)'
;MDDSRHRLPIGYHLNQKYEIRKVLGEGGFGITYLARDIVLDLDVAVKEYYPSGLVMREITNGCTVLSFTGDKQEYFRMGREKFIQEAQALGRLSGQPGIVSVKDYFQANNTAYIVMEYLQGETLRDYLNRTGGQLTVEETL
;
A
#
# COMPACT_ATOMS: atom_id res chain seq x y z
N MET A 1 11.57 19.69 10.90
CA MET A 1 10.28 19.71 10.23
C MET A 1 9.76 18.32 9.99
N ASP A 2 8.51 18.11 10.31
CA ASP A 2 7.93 16.79 10.16
C ASP A 2 7.47 16.56 8.73
N ASP A 3 8.04 15.56 8.06
CA ASP A 3 7.71 15.23 6.68
C ASP A 3 6.66 14.15 6.58
N SER A 4 5.98 13.82 7.67
CA SER A 4 5.02 12.73 7.69
C SER A 4 3.62 13.12 7.22
N ARG A 5 3.40 14.38 6.85
CA ARG A 5 2.07 14.86 6.48
C ARG A 5 1.48 14.14 5.27
N HIS A 6 2.31 13.61 4.40
CA HIS A 6 1.84 12.92 3.21
C HIS A 6 1.39 11.48 3.52
N ARG A 7 1.62 11.02 4.73
CA ARG A 7 1.27 9.66 5.16
C ARG A 7 -0.10 9.63 5.81
N LEU A 8 -0.75 8.47 5.75
CA LEU A 8 -1.97 8.28 6.51
C LEU A 8 -1.67 8.38 8.00
N PRO A 9 -2.54 9.01 8.79
CA PRO A 9 -2.31 9.14 10.23
C PRO A 9 -2.39 7.79 10.94
N ILE A 10 -1.60 7.64 11.99
CA ILE A 10 -1.68 6.47 12.85
C ILE A 10 -3.08 6.45 13.49
N GLY A 11 -3.72 5.28 13.46
CA GLY A 11 -5.07 5.11 13.99
C GLY A 11 -6.16 5.35 12.96
N TYR A 12 -5.82 5.82 11.76
CA TYR A 12 -6.80 6.05 10.72
C TYR A 12 -7.40 4.70 10.27
N HIS A 13 -8.71 4.67 10.10
CA HIS A 13 -9.40 3.45 9.65
C HIS A 13 -9.61 3.51 8.15
N LEU A 14 -8.76 2.83 7.42
CA LEU A 14 -8.83 2.77 5.97
C LEU A 14 -9.87 1.75 5.57
N ASN A 15 -10.77 2.15 4.68
CA ASN A 15 -11.83 1.28 4.19
C ASN A 15 -12.67 0.67 5.34
N GLN A 16 -12.73 1.38 6.45
CA GLN A 16 -13.52 1.02 7.63
C GLN A 16 -13.12 -0.31 8.27
N LYS A 17 -11.95 -0.86 7.90
CA LYS A 17 -11.55 -2.11 8.51
C LYS A 17 -10.04 -2.26 8.71
N TYR A 18 -9.22 -1.38 8.17
CA TYR A 18 -7.77 -1.47 8.37
C TYR A 18 -7.29 -0.27 9.17
N GLU A 19 -6.91 -0.51 10.40
CA GLU A 19 -6.42 0.56 11.27
C GLU A 19 -4.91 0.73 11.08
N ILE A 20 -4.48 1.90 10.65
CA ILE A 20 -3.09 2.18 10.37
C ILE A 20 -2.28 2.21 11.67
N ARG A 21 -1.22 1.42 11.75
CA ARG A 21 -0.39 1.31 12.95
C ARG A 21 0.95 2.00 12.82
N LYS A 22 1.63 1.82 11.70
CA LYS A 22 2.91 2.49 11.46
C LYS A 22 3.30 2.35 10.00
N VAL A 23 4.30 3.12 9.59
CA VAL A 23 4.86 3.01 8.24
C VAL A 23 5.94 1.95 8.24
N LEU A 24 5.85 1.00 7.31
CA LEU A 24 6.88 -0.03 7.13
C LEU A 24 7.93 0.42 6.12
N GLY A 25 7.54 1.19 5.13
CA GLY A 25 8.48 1.66 4.12
C GLY A 25 7.84 2.66 3.19
N GLU A 26 8.68 3.36 2.45
CA GLU A 26 8.21 4.40 1.56
C GLU A 26 9.18 4.54 0.40
N GLY A 27 8.66 4.62 -0.82
CA GLY A 27 9.45 4.81 -2.02
C GLY A 27 8.82 5.86 -2.91
N GLY A 28 9.35 6.00 -4.12
CA GLY A 28 8.88 7.02 -5.04
C GLY A 28 7.47 6.80 -5.55
N PHE A 29 6.97 5.57 -5.50
CA PHE A 29 5.66 5.23 -6.03
C PHE A 29 4.65 4.82 -4.98
N GLY A 30 5.04 4.67 -3.74
CA GLY A 30 4.07 4.25 -2.74
C GLY A 30 4.58 4.24 -1.32
N ILE A 31 3.64 4.02 -0.42
CA ILE A 31 3.92 3.96 1.01
C ILE A 31 3.33 2.65 1.51
N THR A 32 4.10 1.89 2.27
CA THR A 32 3.62 0.64 2.85
C THR A 32 3.45 0.81 4.35
N TYR A 33 2.28 0.45 4.83
CA TYR A 33 1.91 0.59 6.24
C TYR A 33 1.71 -0.78 6.88
N LEU A 34 1.99 -0.86 8.17
CA LEU A 34 1.47 -1.95 9.00
C LEU A 34 0.09 -1.51 9.46
N ALA A 35 -0.89 -2.37 9.27
CA ALA A 35 -2.26 -2.09 9.70
C ALA A 35 -2.84 -3.29 10.41
N ARG A 36 -3.90 -3.06 11.18
CA ARG A 36 -4.64 -4.11 11.84
C ARG A 36 -5.97 -4.28 11.15
N ASP A 37 -6.23 -5.48 10.63
CA ASP A 37 -7.55 -5.82 10.13
C ASP A 37 -8.43 -6.03 11.35
N ILE A 38 -9.32 -5.08 11.64
CA ILE A 38 -10.13 -5.13 12.84
C ILE A 38 -11.29 -6.12 12.74
N VAL A 39 -11.59 -6.57 11.52
CA VAL A 39 -12.64 -7.58 11.31
C VAL A 39 -12.07 -8.97 11.56
N LEU A 40 -10.91 -9.28 11.00
CA LEU A 40 -10.28 -10.58 11.16
C LEU A 40 -9.32 -10.65 12.34
N ASP A 41 -9.05 -9.49 12.97
CA ASP A 41 -8.18 -9.38 14.14
C ASP A 41 -6.76 -9.91 13.88
N LEU A 42 -6.15 -9.42 12.78
CA LEU A 42 -4.79 -9.81 12.45
C LEU A 42 -4.06 -8.66 11.75
N ASP A 43 -2.73 -8.73 11.76
CA ASP A 43 -1.91 -7.72 11.13
C ASP A 43 -1.82 -7.96 9.63
N VAL A 44 -1.80 -6.86 8.88
CA VAL A 44 -1.63 -6.91 7.43
C VAL A 44 -0.68 -5.79 7.00
N ALA A 45 -0.11 -5.92 5.82
CA ALA A 45 0.65 -4.84 5.18
C ALA A 45 -0.25 -4.21 4.12
N VAL A 46 -0.32 -2.88 4.12
CA VAL A 46 -1.13 -2.15 3.16
C VAL A 46 -0.22 -1.26 2.34
N LYS A 47 -0.19 -1.47 1.04
CA LYS A 47 0.59 -0.63 0.14
C LYS A 47 -0.34 0.38 -0.52
N GLU A 48 -0.01 1.65 -0.37
CA GLU A 48 -0.79 2.75 -0.94
C GLU A 48 -0.07 3.28 -2.18
N TYR A 49 -0.81 3.46 -3.28
CA TYR A 49 -0.27 4.11 -4.45
C TYR A 49 -0.16 5.61 -4.16
N TYR A 50 1.05 6.12 -4.04
CA TYR A 50 1.31 7.51 -3.72
C TYR A 50 2.55 7.95 -4.50
N PRO A 51 2.41 8.30 -5.79
CA PRO A 51 3.56 8.66 -6.62
C PRO A 51 4.07 10.05 -6.26
N SER A 52 5.20 10.08 -5.58
CA SER A 52 5.84 11.31 -5.14
C SER A 52 6.07 12.23 -6.34
N GLY A 53 5.78 13.51 -6.16
CA GLY A 53 5.95 14.50 -7.23
C GLY A 53 4.73 14.67 -8.13
N LEU A 54 3.78 13.73 -8.10
CA LEU A 54 2.56 13.83 -8.89
C LEU A 54 1.34 14.18 -8.03
N VAL A 55 1.45 14.04 -6.71
CA VAL A 55 0.31 14.16 -5.81
C VAL A 55 0.67 14.86 -4.52
N MET A 56 -0.36 15.26 -3.80
CA MET A 56 -0.26 15.73 -2.43
C MET A 56 -1.45 15.18 -1.66
N ARG A 57 -1.40 15.23 -0.34
CA ARG A 57 -2.49 14.73 0.49
C ARG A 57 -3.29 15.88 1.09
N GLU A 58 -4.60 15.79 0.95
CA GLU A 58 -5.51 16.71 1.62
C GLU A 58 -5.88 16.07 2.95
N ILE A 59 -5.42 16.64 4.06
CA ILE A 59 -5.66 16.06 5.37
C ILE A 59 -6.64 16.88 6.23
N THR A 60 -7.15 17.96 5.70
CA THR A 60 -8.06 18.83 6.46
C THR A 60 -9.41 18.16 6.67
N ASN A 61 -9.96 17.55 5.61
CA ASN A 61 -11.27 16.92 5.68
C ASN A 61 -11.20 15.43 5.39
N GLY A 62 -10.04 14.83 5.53
CA GLY A 62 -9.87 13.42 5.24
C GLY A 62 -8.46 13.17 4.79
N CYS A 63 -8.27 12.09 4.02
CA CYS A 63 -6.93 11.70 3.58
C CYS A 63 -6.85 11.57 2.06
N THR A 64 -7.66 12.36 1.35
CA THR A 64 -7.73 12.30 -0.10
C THR A 64 -6.40 12.65 -0.74
N VAL A 65 -6.00 11.87 -1.73
CA VAL A 65 -4.83 12.14 -2.55
C VAL A 65 -5.26 13.02 -3.70
N LEU A 66 -4.58 14.16 -3.85
CA LEU A 66 -4.90 15.13 -4.89
C LEU A 66 -3.78 15.12 -5.92
N SER A 67 -4.12 14.87 -7.18
CA SER A 67 -3.13 14.93 -8.24
C SER A 67 -2.92 16.37 -8.68
N PHE A 68 -1.69 16.69 -9.07
CA PHE A 68 -1.42 17.97 -9.71
C PHE A 68 -2.07 17.97 -11.08
N THR A 69 -2.29 19.16 -11.65
CA THR A 69 -3.00 19.28 -12.91
C THR A 69 -2.08 19.03 -14.11
N GLY A 70 -2.68 18.96 -15.29
CA GLY A 70 -1.95 18.80 -16.54
C GLY A 70 -1.45 17.39 -16.75
N ASP A 71 -0.24 17.28 -17.28
CA ASP A 71 0.36 15.99 -17.57
C ASP A 71 0.52 15.13 -16.33
N LYS A 72 0.75 15.74 -15.18
CA LYS A 72 0.92 15.00 -13.93
C LYS A 72 -0.36 14.29 -13.52
N GLN A 73 -1.51 14.90 -13.80
CA GLN A 73 -2.79 14.27 -13.51
C GLN A 73 -2.97 13.00 -14.35
N GLU A 74 -2.60 13.07 -15.61
CA GLU A 74 -2.71 11.92 -16.50
C GLU A 74 -1.74 10.81 -16.09
N TYR A 75 -0.52 11.15 -15.75
CA TYR A 75 0.45 10.17 -15.26
C TYR A 75 -0.02 9.51 -13.98
N PHE A 76 -0.62 10.28 -13.08
CA PHE A 76 -1.17 9.73 -11.85
C PHE A 76 -2.26 8.71 -12.15
N ARG A 77 -3.18 9.06 -13.04
CA ARG A 77 -4.30 8.19 -13.39
C ARG A 77 -3.82 6.89 -14.04
N MET A 78 -2.88 7.00 -14.97
CA MET A 78 -2.33 5.83 -15.66
C MET A 78 -1.60 4.91 -14.69
N GLY A 79 -0.84 5.47 -13.77
CA GLY A 79 -0.12 4.70 -12.77
C GLY A 79 -1.06 4.02 -11.79
N ARG A 80 -2.18 4.68 -11.45
CA ARG A 80 -3.17 4.08 -10.57
C ARG A 80 -3.81 2.84 -11.21
N GLU A 81 -4.15 2.93 -12.49
CA GLU A 81 -4.70 1.78 -13.19
C GLU A 81 -3.71 0.64 -13.26
N LYS A 82 -2.44 0.95 -13.52
CA LYS A 82 -1.41 -0.07 -13.58
C LYS A 82 -1.20 -0.72 -12.22
N PHE A 83 -1.27 0.06 -11.16
CA PHE A 83 -1.15 -0.43 -9.78
C PHE A 83 -2.25 -1.47 -9.50
N ILE A 84 -3.48 -1.17 -9.91
CA ILE A 84 -4.60 -2.08 -9.72
C ILE A 84 -4.42 -3.36 -10.55
N GLN A 85 -3.94 -3.23 -11.78
CA GLN A 85 -3.68 -4.40 -12.64
C GLN A 85 -2.61 -5.31 -12.02
N GLU A 86 -1.58 -4.71 -11.42
CA GLU A 86 -0.55 -5.49 -10.73
C GLU A 86 -1.12 -6.21 -9.53
N ALA A 87 -2.02 -5.57 -8.78
CA ALA A 87 -2.68 -6.21 -7.65
C ALA A 87 -3.49 -7.42 -8.10
N GLN A 88 -4.20 -7.30 -9.21
CA GLN A 88 -4.98 -8.42 -9.74
C GLN A 88 -4.08 -9.56 -10.18
N ALA A 89 -2.94 -9.25 -10.79
CA ALA A 89 -1.98 -10.27 -11.21
C ALA A 89 -1.39 -11.00 -10.00
N LEU A 90 -1.01 -10.25 -8.96
CA LEU A 90 -0.50 -10.85 -7.74
C LEU A 90 -1.56 -11.71 -7.04
N GLY A 91 -2.81 -11.27 -7.09
CA GLY A 91 -3.91 -12.02 -6.50
C GLY A 91 -4.07 -13.41 -7.14
N ARG A 92 -3.85 -13.50 -8.45
CA ARG A 92 -3.92 -14.78 -9.14
C ARG A 92 -2.79 -15.74 -8.75
N LEU A 93 -1.68 -15.19 -8.24
CA LEU A 93 -0.54 -15.99 -7.81
C LEU A 93 -0.55 -16.26 -6.31
N SER A 94 -1.51 -15.71 -5.57
CA SER A 94 -1.58 -15.90 -4.13
C SER A 94 -1.72 -17.38 -3.78
N GLY A 95 -1.05 -17.77 -2.69
CA GLY A 95 -1.08 -19.15 -2.24
C GLY A 95 0.04 -20.00 -2.79
N GLN A 96 0.79 -19.51 -3.77
CA GLN A 96 1.93 -20.24 -4.28
C GLN A 96 3.14 -20.08 -3.36
N PRO A 97 3.98 -21.10 -3.21
CA PRO A 97 5.16 -21.00 -2.36
C PRO A 97 6.05 -19.83 -2.77
N GLY A 98 6.51 -19.06 -1.80
CA GLY A 98 7.40 -17.94 -2.03
C GLY A 98 6.73 -16.66 -2.48
N ILE A 99 5.41 -16.65 -2.62
CA ILE A 99 4.67 -15.47 -3.04
C ILE A 99 3.87 -14.94 -1.87
N VAL A 100 4.02 -13.65 -1.58
CA VAL A 100 3.24 -12.98 -0.55
C VAL A 100 1.78 -12.91 -1.02
N SER A 101 0.86 -13.36 -0.18
CA SER A 101 -0.55 -13.40 -0.56
C SER A 101 -1.19 -12.02 -0.52
N VAL A 102 -1.88 -11.68 -1.60
CA VAL A 102 -2.72 -10.49 -1.66
C VAL A 102 -4.07 -10.86 -1.06
N LYS A 103 -4.46 -10.15 -0.01
CA LYS A 103 -5.72 -10.42 0.66
C LYS A 103 -6.87 -9.57 0.14
N ASP A 104 -6.54 -8.38 -0.36
CA ASP A 104 -7.57 -7.46 -0.79
C ASP A 104 -6.94 -6.37 -1.64
N TYR A 105 -7.74 -5.70 -2.46
CA TYR A 105 -7.33 -4.47 -3.08
C TYR A 105 -8.58 -3.62 -3.28
N PHE A 106 -8.43 -2.31 -3.21
CA PHE A 106 -9.58 -1.42 -3.33
C PHE A 106 -9.12 -0.01 -3.67
N GLN A 107 -10.06 0.82 -4.05
CA GLN A 107 -9.82 2.23 -4.30
C GLN A 107 -10.47 3.04 -3.18
N ALA A 108 -9.74 4.00 -2.65
CA ALA A 108 -10.21 4.92 -1.62
C ALA A 108 -9.29 6.13 -1.64
N ASN A 109 -9.73 7.24 -1.06
CA ASN A 109 -8.93 8.47 -0.97
C ASN A 109 -8.40 8.93 -2.33
N ASN A 110 -9.12 8.64 -3.41
CA ASN A 110 -8.75 8.97 -4.79
C ASN A 110 -7.46 8.26 -5.24
N THR A 111 -7.11 7.16 -4.59
CA THR A 111 -5.97 6.35 -4.98
C THR A 111 -6.32 4.87 -4.82
N ALA A 112 -5.33 3.99 -4.79
CA ALA A 112 -5.55 2.56 -4.73
C ALA A 112 -4.66 1.93 -3.68
N TYR A 113 -5.12 0.80 -3.15
CA TYR A 113 -4.45 0.10 -2.06
C TYR A 113 -4.40 -1.40 -2.34
N ILE A 114 -3.30 -2.03 -1.97
CA ILE A 114 -3.16 -3.48 -1.97
C ILE A 114 -2.94 -3.93 -0.53
N VAL A 115 -3.73 -4.88 -0.06
CA VAL A 115 -3.59 -5.44 1.28
C VAL A 115 -2.95 -6.82 1.14
N MET A 116 -1.86 -7.04 1.86
CA MET A 116 -1.06 -8.25 1.78
C MET A 116 -0.92 -8.87 3.16
N GLU A 117 -0.65 -10.18 3.20
CA GLU A 117 -0.38 -10.81 4.47
C GLU A 117 0.89 -10.22 5.09
N TYR A 118 0.93 -10.22 6.40
CA TYR A 118 2.10 -9.75 7.13
C TYR A 118 2.37 -10.78 8.23
N LEU A 119 3.57 -11.34 8.21
CA LEU A 119 3.94 -12.37 9.19
C LEU A 119 4.50 -11.69 10.41
N GLN A 120 3.86 -11.91 11.54
CA GLN A 120 4.23 -11.26 12.79
C GLN A 120 5.68 -11.56 13.13
N GLY A 121 6.43 -10.51 13.51
CA GLY A 121 7.81 -10.66 13.88
C GLY A 121 8.77 -10.78 12.72
N GLU A 122 8.27 -10.68 11.48
CA GLU A 122 9.09 -10.77 10.28
C GLU A 122 8.91 -9.53 9.43
N THR A 123 10.01 -9.02 8.88
CA THR A 123 9.92 -8.00 7.84
C THR A 123 9.68 -8.70 6.50
N LEU A 124 9.32 -7.94 5.50
CA LEU A 124 9.18 -8.48 4.15
C LEU A 124 10.49 -9.10 3.68
N ARG A 125 11.63 -8.46 4.00
CA ARG A 125 12.93 -9.00 3.67
C ARG A 125 13.15 -10.36 4.33
N ASP A 126 12.83 -10.49 5.61
CA ASP A 126 12.99 -11.74 6.32
C ASP A 126 12.12 -12.84 5.72
N TYR A 127 10.89 -12.47 5.37
CA TYR A 127 9.99 -13.40 4.71
C TYR A 127 10.60 -13.93 3.41
N LEU A 128 11.12 -13.01 2.59
CA LEU A 128 11.70 -13.37 1.31
C LEU A 128 12.94 -14.22 1.46
N ASN A 129 13.79 -13.93 2.45
CA ASN A 129 14.96 -14.74 2.72
C ASN A 129 14.57 -16.15 3.12
N ARG A 130 13.51 -16.28 3.94
CA ARG A 130 13.05 -17.57 4.42
C ARG A 130 12.44 -18.40 3.28
N THR A 131 11.82 -17.75 2.32
CA THR A 131 11.16 -18.45 1.21
C THR A 131 12.02 -18.55 -0.05
N GLY A 132 13.31 -18.24 0.05
CA GLY A 132 14.21 -18.36 -1.08
C GLY A 132 14.29 -17.12 -1.97
N GLY A 133 13.82 -15.99 -1.47
CA GLY A 133 13.95 -14.72 -2.19
C GLY A 133 13.01 -14.55 -3.36
N GLN A 134 12.01 -15.39 -3.49
CA GLN A 134 11.09 -15.22 -4.58
C GLN A 134 10.16 -14.14 -4.26
N LEU A 135 10.25 -13.07 -4.99
CA LEU A 135 9.56 -12.16 -4.72
C LEU A 135 9.19 -11.18 -5.42
N THR A 136 8.23 -10.71 -5.60
CA THR A 136 7.71 -9.78 -6.50
C THR A 136 7.20 -8.55 -5.85
N VAL A 137 6.62 -8.62 -4.68
CA VAL A 137 6.08 -7.46 -3.98
C VAL A 137 7.21 -6.53 -3.57
N GLU A 138 8.32 -7.08 -3.14
CA GLU A 138 9.44 -6.26 -2.73
C GLU A 138 10.00 -5.43 -3.87
N GLU A 139 9.98 -5.94 -5.07
CA GLU A 139 10.49 -5.20 -6.22
C GLU A 139 9.67 -3.96 -6.53
N THR A 140 8.44 -3.91 -6.10
CA THR A 140 7.57 -2.77 -6.34
C THR A 140 7.63 -1.75 -5.22
N LEU A 141 8.30 -2.09 -4.15
CA LEU A 141 8.49 -1.16 -3.05
C LEU A 141 9.73 -0.32 -3.30
#